data_7f2cb7ebe8c2f35fcfc7dba5f08d6e15
#
_entry.id   7f2cb7ebe8c2f35fcfc7dba5f08d6e15
#
_cell.length_a   1.000
_cell.length_b   1.000
_cell.length_c   1.000
_cell.angle_alpha   90.00
_cell.angle_beta   90.00
_cell.angle_gamma   90.00
#
_symmetry.space_group_name_H-M   'P 1'
#
loop_
_entity.id
_entity.type
_entity.pdbx_description
1 polymer ?
#
loop_
_entity_poly.entity_id
_entity_poly.type
_entity_poly.pdbx_seq_one_letter_code
_entity_poly.pdbx_strand_id
1 'polypeptide(L)'
;MFDRVTMHGVRSELLKKQAASIGLPLDIIEIPYPCNNDEYVAIMKGYIVTAKEKGIECFAFGDLFLENVRVYREALLQETGITPLFPIWGISTKMLSKQMVASGLKALVTCINADLFSQEYAGREYNKSFLEDIPKHIDPCG
;
A
#
# COMPACT_ATOMS: atom_id res chain seq x y z
N MET A 1 1.56 22.41 -4.38
CA MET A 1 0.87 21.09 -4.46
C MET A 1 1.93 20.01 -4.28
N PHE A 2 1.79 19.12 -3.32
CA PHE A 2 2.77 18.05 -3.13
C PHE A 2 2.40 16.89 -4.06
N ASP A 3 3.17 16.68 -5.11
CA ASP A 3 3.01 15.56 -6.05
C ASP A 3 3.53 14.25 -5.41
N ARG A 4 2.78 13.76 -4.41
CA ARG A 4 3.13 12.57 -3.62
C ARG A 4 1.92 11.70 -3.35
N VAL A 5 2.18 10.40 -3.27
CA VAL A 5 1.20 9.41 -2.84
C VAL A 5 0.87 9.63 -1.36
N THR A 6 -0.41 9.73 -1.06
CA THR A 6 -0.92 9.86 0.31
C THR A 6 -0.42 8.71 1.20
N MET A 7 -0.13 8.98 2.46
CA MET A 7 0.39 8.06 3.48
C MET A 7 1.86 7.62 3.28
N HIS A 8 2.28 7.29 2.06
CA HIS A 8 3.62 6.76 1.81
C HIS A 8 4.65 7.82 1.42
N GLY A 9 4.22 9.04 1.10
CA GLY A 9 5.10 10.13 0.72
C GLY A 9 5.93 9.90 -0.56
N VAL A 10 5.68 8.81 -1.26
CA VAL A 10 6.36 8.47 -2.53
C VAL A 10 5.98 9.46 -3.61
N ARG A 11 6.94 9.90 -4.42
CA ARG A 11 6.68 10.80 -5.55
C ARG A 11 5.81 10.11 -6.60
N SER A 12 4.83 10.81 -7.16
CA SER A 12 3.92 10.29 -8.19
C SER A 12 4.65 9.75 -9.41
N GLU A 13 5.82 10.30 -9.75
CA GLU A 13 6.68 9.77 -10.81
C GLU A 13 7.13 8.32 -10.55
N LEU A 14 7.48 7.99 -9.30
CA LEU A 14 7.85 6.62 -8.93
C LEU A 14 6.65 5.67 -8.99
N LEU A 15 5.47 6.12 -8.56
CA LEU A 15 4.24 5.35 -8.69
C LEU A 15 3.94 5.01 -10.15
N LYS A 16 4.07 5.98 -11.05
CA LYS A 16 3.90 5.77 -12.50
C LYS A 16 4.90 4.73 -13.04
N LYS A 17 6.16 4.79 -12.61
CA LYS A 17 7.19 3.81 -12.99
C LYS A 17 6.89 2.41 -12.43
N GLN A 18 6.38 2.32 -11.21
CA GLN A 18 5.95 1.04 -10.61
C GLN A 18 4.81 0.42 -11.42
N ALA A 19 3.74 1.18 -11.70
CA ALA A 19 2.62 0.68 -12.51
C ALA A 19 3.07 0.22 -13.90
N ALA A 20 3.92 1.00 -14.58
CA ALA A 20 4.49 0.64 -15.87
C ALA A 20 5.34 -0.64 -15.81
N SER A 21 6.13 -0.81 -14.73
CA SER A 21 6.99 -2.00 -14.54
C SER A 21 6.20 -3.31 -14.39
N ILE A 22 5.01 -3.24 -13.79
CA ILE A 22 4.11 -4.41 -13.65
C ILE A 22 3.10 -4.53 -14.79
N GLY A 23 3.10 -3.59 -15.74
CA GLY A 23 2.23 -3.62 -16.91
C GLY A 23 0.74 -3.36 -16.60
N LEU A 24 0.42 -2.71 -15.49
CA LEU A 24 -0.95 -2.39 -15.12
C LEU A 24 -1.29 -0.92 -15.43
N PRO A 25 -2.53 -0.65 -15.86
CA PRO A 25 -3.01 0.73 -15.99
C PRO A 25 -3.05 1.41 -14.62
N LEU A 26 -2.84 2.72 -14.59
CA LEU A 26 -2.83 3.52 -13.38
C LEU A 26 -3.90 4.60 -13.45
N ASP A 27 -4.86 4.55 -12.55
CA ASP A 27 -5.77 5.66 -12.27
C ASP A 27 -5.25 6.44 -11.06
N ILE A 28 -5.20 7.76 -11.16
CA ILE A 28 -4.79 8.65 -10.07
C ILE A 28 -6.01 9.39 -9.56
N ILE A 29 -6.31 9.22 -8.28
CA ILE A 29 -7.37 9.95 -7.60
C ILE A 29 -6.72 11.09 -6.82
N GLU A 30 -7.00 12.32 -7.21
CA GLU A 30 -6.49 13.49 -6.50
C GLU A 30 -7.32 13.74 -5.23
N ILE A 31 -6.63 13.84 -4.10
CA ILE A 31 -7.23 14.13 -2.80
C ILE A 31 -6.75 15.51 -2.36
N PRO A 32 -7.63 16.47 -2.07
CA PRO A 32 -7.24 17.79 -1.58
C PRO A 32 -6.56 17.71 -0.22
N TYR A 33 -5.77 18.70 0.11
CA TYR A 33 -5.18 18.83 1.44
C TYR A 33 -5.52 20.23 2.01
N PRO A 34 -6.13 20.31 3.22
CA PRO A 34 -6.62 19.18 4.02
C PRO A 34 -7.84 18.49 3.38
N CYS A 35 -8.10 17.23 3.74
CA CYS A 35 -9.25 16.45 3.32
C CYS A 35 -9.87 15.80 4.56
N ASN A 36 -11.12 16.09 4.84
CA ASN A 36 -11.85 15.42 5.90
C ASN A 36 -12.42 14.07 5.41
N ASN A 37 -12.96 13.27 6.34
CA ASN A 37 -13.46 11.94 6.01
C ASN A 37 -14.65 11.96 5.03
N ASP A 38 -15.55 12.93 5.15
CA ASP A 38 -16.74 13.03 4.29
C ASP A 38 -16.35 13.39 2.85
N GLU A 39 -15.39 14.30 2.69
CA GLU A 39 -14.81 14.64 1.39
C GLU A 39 -14.10 13.43 0.76
N TYR A 40 -13.31 12.71 1.55
CA TYR A 40 -12.64 11.49 1.09
C TYR A 40 -13.66 10.44 0.62
N VAL A 41 -14.71 10.18 1.40
CA VAL A 41 -15.77 9.23 1.06
C VAL A 41 -16.49 9.66 -0.23
N ALA A 42 -16.78 10.96 -0.40
CA ALA A 42 -17.43 11.48 -1.60
C ALA A 42 -16.56 11.27 -2.85
N ILE A 43 -15.26 11.55 -2.76
CA ILE A 43 -14.28 11.33 -3.84
C ILE A 43 -14.22 9.83 -4.20
N MET A 44 -14.10 8.96 -3.19
CA MET A 44 -14.02 7.52 -3.42
C MET A 44 -15.31 6.95 -4.01
N LYS A 45 -16.49 7.41 -3.59
CA LYS A 45 -17.77 7.03 -4.19
C LYS A 45 -17.85 7.43 -5.67
N GLY A 46 -17.38 8.61 -6.02
CA GLY A 46 -17.27 9.03 -7.42
C GLY A 46 -16.37 8.12 -8.25
N TYR A 47 -15.21 7.75 -7.71
CA TYR A 47 -14.31 6.82 -8.38
C TYR A 47 -14.91 5.41 -8.53
N ILE A 48 -15.63 4.92 -7.52
CA ILE A 48 -16.32 3.62 -7.57
C ILE A 48 -17.31 3.56 -8.74
N VAL A 49 -18.07 4.63 -8.97
CA VAL A 49 -18.99 4.72 -10.15
C VAL A 49 -18.21 4.57 -11.44
N THR A 50 -17.13 5.35 -11.62
CA THR A 50 -16.27 5.28 -12.80
C THR A 50 -15.63 3.91 -12.99
N ALA A 51 -15.21 3.27 -11.89
CA ALA A 51 -14.63 1.93 -11.95
C ALA A 51 -15.66 0.90 -12.45
N LYS A 52 -16.90 0.98 -11.97
CA LYS A 52 -17.99 0.11 -12.48
C LYS A 52 -18.26 0.32 -13.96
N GLU A 53 -18.28 1.54 -14.43
CA GLU A 53 -18.44 1.85 -15.86
C GLU A 53 -17.33 1.25 -16.72
N LYS A 54 -16.11 1.12 -16.14
CA LYS A 54 -14.97 0.43 -16.76
C LYS A 54 -15.04 -1.10 -16.65
N GLY A 55 -16.09 -1.65 -16.03
CA GLY A 55 -16.25 -3.10 -15.85
C GLY A 55 -15.44 -3.69 -14.71
N ILE A 56 -14.99 -2.88 -13.75
CA ILE A 56 -14.29 -3.38 -12.56
C ILE A 56 -15.31 -3.99 -11.60
N GLU A 57 -15.13 -5.25 -11.24
CA GLU A 57 -16.02 -6.04 -10.37
C GLU A 57 -15.45 -6.23 -8.96
N CYS A 58 -14.15 -6.02 -8.77
CA CYS A 58 -13.52 -6.16 -7.46
C CYS A 58 -12.41 -5.15 -7.21
N PHE A 59 -12.23 -4.78 -5.93
CA PHE A 59 -11.09 -4.02 -5.44
C PHE A 59 -10.24 -4.88 -4.53
N ALA A 60 -8.94 -5.03 -4.85
CA ALA A 60 -7.98 -5.71 -4.01
C ALA A 60 -7.22 -4.72 -3.13
N PHE A 61 -7.22 -4.96 -1.82
CA PHE A 61 -6.54 -4.15 -0.83
C PHE A 61 -5.33 -4.90 -0.25
N GLY A 62 -4.23 -4.17 -0.04
CA GLY A 62 -3.00 -4.70 0.53
C GLY A 62 -2.98 -4.70 2.07
N ASP A 63 -4.14 -4.66 2.72
CA ASP A 63 -4.23 -4.66 4.17
C ASP A 63 -3.89 -6.05 4.74
N LEU A 64 -3.12 -6.09 5.86
CA LEU A 64 -2.60 -7.32 6.44
C LEU A 64 -3.39 -7.83 7.65
N PHE A 65 -3.71 -6.95 8.60
CA PHE A 65 -4.32 -7.34 9.88
C PHE A 65 -5.04 -6.20 10.62
N LEU A 66 -5.18 -5.01 10.04
CA LEU A 66 -5.89 -3.90 10.66
C LEU A 66 -7.40 -4.04 10.45
N GLU A 67 -8.08 -4.69 11.38
CA GLU A 67 -9.50 -5.02 11.31
C GLU A 67 -10.40 -3.81 11.07
N ASN A 68 -10.12 -2.69 11.75
CA ASN A 68 -10.86 -1.45 11.58
C ASN A 68 -10.73 -0.88 10.15
N VAL A 69 -9.57 -1.03 9.52
CA VAL A 69 -9.35 -0.61 8.13
C VAL A 69 -10.12 -1.51 7.18
N ARG A 70 -10.10 -2.81 7.41
CA ARG A 70 -10.85 -3.78 6.62
C ARG A 70 -12.35 -3.51 6.68
N VAL A 71 -12.91 -3.36 7.88
CA VAL A 71 -14.33 -3.03 8.08
C VAL A 71 -14.70 -1.72 7.35
N TYR A 72 -13.83 -0.72 7.41
CA TYR A 72 -14.03 0.53 6.68
C TYR A 72 -14.07 0.32 5.16
N ARG A 73 -13.16 -0.51 4.60
CA ARG A 73 -13.14 -0.86 3.16
C ARG A 73 -14.41 -1.58 2.74
N GLU A 74 -14.82 -2.58 3.52
CA GLU A 74 -16.03 -3.36 3.28
C GLU A 74 -17.28 -2.46 3.33
N ALA A 75 -17.39 -1.58 4.32
CA ALA A 75 -18.49 -0.62 4.42
C ALA A 75 -18.54 0.39 3.25
N LEU A 76 -17.38 0.87 2.79
CA LEU A 76 -17.31 1.79 1.64
C LEU A 76 -17.81 1.15 0.35
N LEU A 77 -17.60 -0.16 0.18
CA LEU A 77 -18.02 -0.90 -1.02
C LEU A 77 -19.38 -1.57 -0.87
N GLN A 78 -19.99 -1.53 0.31
CA GLN A 78 -21.32 -2.08 0.55
C GLN A 78 -22.33 -1.49 -0.45
N GLU A 79 -23.17 -2.35 -1.02
CA GLU A 79 -24.21 -1.98 -2.00
C GLU A 79 -23.71 -1.37 -3.33
N THR A 80 -22.40 -1.27 -3.53
CA THR A 80 -21.84 -0.75 -4.79
C THR A 80 -21.82 -1.79 -5.90
N GLY A 81 -21.87 -3.08 -5.56
CA GLY A 81 -21.69 -4.21 -6.49
C GLY A 81 -20.22 -4.50 -6.80
N ILE A 82 -19.25 -3.81 -6.16
CA ILE A 82 -17.82 -4.13 -6.22
C ILE A 82 -17.46 -4.98 -5.00
N THR A 83 -16.80 -6.11 -5.25
CA THR A 83 -16.37 -7.04 -4.20
C THR A 83 -15.01 -6.62 -3.62
N PRO A 84 -14.88 -6.36 -2.30
CA PRO A 84 -13.59 -6.15 -1.67
C PRO A 84 -12.82 -7.48 -1.56
N LEU A 85 -11.55 -7.48 -1.95
CA LEU A 85 -10.63 -8.61 -1.82
C LEU A 85 -9.44 -8.22 -0.95
N PHE A 86 -9.00 -9.14 -0.10
CA PHE A 86 -7.85 -8.95 0.79
C PHE A 86 -6.84 -10.10 0.60
N PRO A 87 -6.10 -10.12 -0.53
CA PRO A 87 -5.31 -11.29 -0.95
C PRO A 87 -4.19 -11.69 0.01
N ILE A 88 -3.71 -10.75 0.83
CA ILE A 88 -2.62 -10.96 1.78
C ILE A 88 -3.07 -10.90 3.24
N TRP A 89 -4.37 -10.87 3.49
CA TRP A 89 -4.93 -10.80 4.84
C TRP A 89 -4.50 -11.99 5.72
N GLY A 90 -4.00 -11.69 6.90
CA GLY A 90 -3.57 -12.69 7.87
C GLY A 90 -2.27 -13.41 7.52
N ILE A 91 -1.59 -13.04 6.44
CA ILE A 91 -0.26 -13.58 6.14
C ILE A 91 0.75 -13.01 7.14
N SER A 92 1.54 -13.89 7.76
CA SER A 92 2.63 -13.46 8.63
C SER A 92 3.61 -12.54 7.88
N THR A 93 3.93 -11.37 8.45
CA THR A 93 4.88 -10.41 7.86
C THR A 93 6.25 -11.02 7.63
N LYS A 94 6.70 -11.94 8.51
CA LYS A 94 7.93 -12.72 8.31
C LYS A 94 7.90 -13.64 7.09
N MET A 95 6.74 -14.19 6.77
CA MET A 95 6.57 -15.00 5.56
C MET A 95 6.45 -14.12 4.33
N LEU A 96 5.65 -13.08 4.42
CA LEU A 96 5.42 -12.12 3.33
C LEU A 96 6.73 -11.44 2.89
N SER A 97 7.54 -10.96 3.83
CA SER A 97 8.84 -10.34 3.54
C SER A 97 9.77 -11.26 2.75
N LYS A 98 9.84 -12.54 3.15
CA LYS A 98 10.63 -13.55 2.43
C LYS A 98 10.10 -13.83 1.02
N GLN A 99 8.77 -13.91 0.88
CA GLN A 99 8.13 -14.10 -0.42
C GLN A 99 8.38 -12.89 -1.35
N MET A 100 8.26 -11.67 -0.84
CA MET A 100 8.54 -10.46 -1.60
C MET A 100 9.97 -10.44 -2.13
N VAL A 101 10.96 -10.72 -1.28
CA VAL A 101 12.37 -10.80 -1.70
C VAL A 101 12.60 -11.95 -2.69
N ALA A 102 12.01 -13.13 -2.45
CA ALA A 102 12.15 -14.28 -3.33
C ALA A 102 11.50 -14.07 -4.71
N SER A 103 10.44 -13.26 -4.78
CA SER A 103 9.76 -12.92 -6.05
C SER A 103 10.52 -11.87 -6.88
N GLY A 104 11.66 -11.37 -6.38
CA GLY A 104 12.48 -10.38 -7.08
C GLY A 104 12.05 -8.92 -6.84
N LEU A 105 11.22 -8.65 -5.84
CA LEU A 105 10.90 -7.28 -5.43
C LEU A 105 12.20 -6.56 -5.06
N LYS A 106 12.37 -5.37 -5.62
CA LYS A 106 13.48 -4.46 -5.28
C LYS A 106 12.93 -3.23 -4.58
N ALA A 107 13.38 -3.02 -3.36
CA ALA A 107 12.99 -1.87 -2.56
C ALA A 107 14.19 -1.33 -1.77
N LEU A 108 14.12 -0.05 -1.40
CA LEU A 108 15.07 0.61 -0.51
C LEU A 108 14.35 1.03 0.76
N VAL A 109 15.02 0.86 1.89
CA VAL A 109 14.53 1.33 3.18
C VAL A 109 14.65 2.86 3.21
N THR A 110 13.54 3.56 3.19
CA THR A 110 13.51 5.04 3.13
C THR A 110 13.27 5.70 4.48
N CYS A 111 12.74 4.95 5.45
CA CYS A 111 12.45 5.44 6.78
C CYS A 111 12.70 4.33 7.81
N ILE A 112 13.26 4.70 8.94
CA ILE A 112 13.50 3.80 10.08
C ILE A 112 13.07 4.50 11.36
N ASN A 113 12.70 3.72 12.37
CA ASN A 113 12.59 4.23 13.72
C ASN A 113 13.99 4.27 14.36
N ALA A 114 14.51 5.48 14.62
CA ALA A 114 15.86 5.68 15.15
C ALA A 114 16.06 5.13 16.58
N ASP A 115 14.98 4.86 17.33
CA ASP A 115 15.05 4.22 18.64
C ASP A 115 15.30 2.71 18.54
N LEU A 116 15.01 2.12 17.37
CA LEU A 116 15.09 0.67 17.13
C LEU A 116 16.22 0.28 16.18
N PHE A 117 16.65 1.20 15.33
CA PHE A 117 17.65 0.96 14.30
C PHE A 117 18.75 2.00 14.32
N SER A 118 19.98 1.58 14.05
CA SER A 118 21.04 2.53 13.71
C SER A 118 20.81 3.17 12.33
N GLN A 119 21.35 4.37 12.11
CA GLN A 119 21.13 5.13 10.88
C GLN A 119 21.60 4.40 9.61
N GLU A 120 22.51 3.46 9.74
CA GLU A 120 23.04 2.65 8.62
C GLU A 120 22.00 1.75 7.94
N TYR A 121 20.86 1.49 8.60
CA TYR A 121 19.75 0.75 7.99
C TYR A 121 18.97 1.59 6.97
N ALA A 122 18.98 2.91 7.09
CA ALA A 122 18.36 3.79 6.10
C ALA A 122 19.16 3.80 4.79
N GLY A 123 18.47 3.67 3.67
CA GLY A 123 19.08 3.58 2.34
C GLY A 123 19.56 2.18 1.94
N ARG A 124 19.47 1.20 2.82
CA ARG A 124 19.79 -0.20 2.48
C ARG A 124 18.77 -0.78 1.50
N GLU A 125 19.24 -1.66 0.64
CA GLU A 125 18.36 -2.48 -0.18
C GLU A 125 17.61 -3.50 0.70
N TYR A 126 16.29 -3.59 0.49
CA TYR A 126 15.44 -4.57 1.16
C TYR A 126 15.60 -5.93 0.47
N ASN A 127 16.52 -6.72 0.97
CA ASN A 127 16.93 -8.01 0.41
C ASN A 127 17.14 -9.06 1.50
N LYS A 128 17.60 -10.24 1.14
CA LYS A 128 17.82 -11.34 2.08
C LYS A 128 18.76 -10.97 3.21
N SER A 129 19.90 -10.30 2.91
CA SER A 129 20.84 -9.86 3.94
C SER A 129 20.21 -8.87 4.91
N PHE A 130 19.41 -7.92 4.41
CA PHE A 130 18.65 -7.00 5.26
C PHE A 130 17.72 -7.76 6.23
N LEU A 131 16.96 -8.76 5.73
CA LEU A 131 16.03 -9.55 6.55
C LEU A 131 16.75 -10.43 7.59
N GLU A 132 18.00 -10.83 7.33
CA GLU A 132 18.83 -11.58 8.29
C GLU A 132 19.44 -10.68 9.37
N ASP A 133 19.72 -9.41 9.04
CA ASP A 133 20.38 -8.44 9.92
C ASP A 133 19.40 -7.70 10.86
N ILE A 134 18.12 -7.58 10.49
CA ILE A 134 17.16 -6.86 11.35
C ILE A 134 16.95 -7.58 12.68
N PRO A 135 16.78 -6.85 13.79
CA PRO A 135 16.52 -7.45 15.10
C PRO A 135 15.25 -8.34 15.06
N LYS A 136 15.30 -9.51 15.70
CA LYS A 136 14.23 -10.52 15.64
C LYS A 136 12.86 -10.07 16.15
N HIS A 137 12.83 -9.02 16.98
CA HIS A 137 11.60 -8.46 17.54
C HIS A 137 10.98 -7.38 16.67
N ILE A 138 11.65 -6.98 15.58
CA ILE A 138 11.14 -5.99 14.64
C ILE A 138 10.31 -6.67 13.56
N ASP A 139 9.20 -6.02 13.21
CA ASP A 139 8.39 -6.44 12.07
C ASP A 139 9.14 -6.13 10.76
N PRO A 140 9.41 -7.12 9.91
CA PRO A 140 10.14 -6.88 8.66
C PRO A 140 9.34 -6.13 7.61
N CYS A 141 8.04 -5.94 7.79
CA CYS A 141 7.20 -5.16 6.87
C CYS A 141 6.89 -3.74 7.37
N GLY A 142 7.31 -3.40 8.59
CA GLY A 142 7.14 -2.06 9.18
C GLY A 142 5.99 -1.91 10.14
#